data_2572fe0308a88ccd12bd7d06fbca4a49
#
_entry.id   2572fe0308a88ccd12bd7d06fbca4a49
#
_cell.length_a   1.000
_cell.length_b   1.000
_cell.length_c   1.000
_cell.angle_alpha   90.00
_cell.angle_beta   90.00
_cell.angle_gamma   90.00
#
_symmetry.space_group_name_H-M   'P 1'
#
loop_
_entity.id
_entity.type
_entity.pdbx_description
1 polymer ?
#
loop_
_entity_poly.entity_id
_entity_poly.type
_entity_poly.pdbx_seq_one_letter_code
_entity_poly.pdbx_strand_id
1 'polypeptide(L)'
;MKRLFNLILACLLIVSLSACGKQAETENDMTGGQEQQTQGGGNTVTGDISFNFETKTVLLNSGYEMPIYGIGTYSLTGDTCVESVTVALNNGVRLIDTAYMYHNEESVGEAVRNSDIPREEIFVITKLYPNQFDHPEAAIEEALAKLDIDYIDMMLLHHPGTGDVEAYLAMEKAVAE
;
A
#
# COMPACT_ATOMS: atom_id res chain seq x y z
N MET A 1 16.67 -48.95 18.82
CA MET A 1 15.42 -49.73 18.79
C MET A 1 14.30 -48.85 19.34
N LYS A 2 13.22 -48.77 18.65
CA LYS A 2 11.87 -48.25 18.84
C LYS A 2 11.54 -47.08 17.92
N ARG A 3 10.84 -47.45 16.84
CA ARG A 3 10.13 -46.59 15.89
C ARG A 3 8.86 -46.04 16.57
N LEU A 4 8.55 -44.77 16.36
CA LEU A 4 7.23 -44.25 16.66
C LEU A 4 6.63 -43.68 15.38
N PHE A 5 5.46 -44.19 15.04
CA PHE A 5 4.63 -43.89 13.90
C PHE A 5 4.01 -42.48 14.01
N ASN A 6 4.11 -41.67 12.96
CA ASN A 6 3.32 -40.47 12.83
C ASN A 6 2.01 -40.78 12.07
N LEU A 7 0.91 -40.52 12.74
CA LEU A 7 -0.44 -40.60 12.20
C LEU A 7 -0.77 -39.29 11.51
N ILE A 8 -0.97 -39.33 10.19
CA ILE A 8 -1.48 -38.19 9.40
C ILE A 8 -3.00 -38.28 9.40
N LEU A 9 -3.67 -37.31 10.01
CA LEU A 9 -5.11 -37.14 9.97
C LEU A 9 -5.48 -36.20 8.83
N ALA A 10 -5.99 -36.77 7.73
CA ALA A 10 -6.54 -36.01 6.61
C ALA A 10 -8.02 -35.66 6.88
N CYS A 11 -8.34 -34.40 7.06
CA CYS A 11 -9.71 -33.90 7.08
C CYS A 11 -10.17 -33.58 5.65
N LEU A 12 -11.03 -34.44 5.10
CA LEU A 12 -11.82 -34.16 3.88
C LEU A 12 -12.99 -33.26 4.25
N LEU A 13 -13.03 -32.05 3.71
CA LEU A 13 -14.21 -31.19 3.70
C LEU A 13 -14.94 -31.36 2.37
N ILE A 14 -16.11 -31.98 2.44
CA ILE A 14 -17.05 -32.09 1.33
C ILE A 14 -17.87 -30.79 1.29
N VAL A 15 -17.74 -30.03 0.20
CA VAL A 15 -18.64 -28.90 -0.08
C VAL A 15 -19.72 -29.38 -1.04
N SER A 16 -20.97 -29.43 -0.56
CA SER A 16 -22.14 -29.71 -1.35
C SER A 16 -22.59 -28.49 -2.15
N LEU A 17 -22.62 -28.61 -3.48
CA LEU A 17 -23.33 -27.69 -4.37
C LEU A 17 -24.84 -27.88 -4.22
N SER A 18 -25.56 -26.80 -3.97
CA SER A 18 -27.00 -26.72 -4.26
C SER A 18 -27.21 -25.64 -5.31
N ALA A 19 -27.65 -26.07 -6.47
CA ALA A 19 -28.20 -25.22 -7.52
C ALA A 19 -29.71 -25.04 -7.27
N CYS A 20 -30.23 -23.86 -7.48
CA CYS A 20 -31.42 -23.53 -8.25
C CYS A 20 -32.00 -22.14 -7.91
N GLY A 21 -32.46 -21.45 -8.94
CA GLY A 21 -33.38 -20.32 -8.78
C GLY A 21 -33.19 -19.19 -9.80
N LYS A 22 -33.76 -19.35 -11.00
CA LYS A 22 -34.08 -18.27 -11.95
C LYS A 22 -35.24 -17.44 -11.43
N GLN A 23 -35.18 -16.11 -11.69
CA GLN A 23 -36.25 -15.15 -12.04
C GLN A 23 -35.83 -13.75 -11.55
N ALA A 24 -36.13 -12.62 -12.14
CA ALA A 24 -36.80 -12.19 -13.36
C ALA A 24 -36.38 -10.74 -13.59
N GLU A 25 -36.37 -10.31 -14.84
CA GLU A 25 -36.16 -8.94 -15.27
C GLU A 25 -37.27 -8.01 -14.73
N THR A 26 -36.91 -6.82 -14.24
CA THR A 26 -37.77 -5.66 -14.26
C THR A 26 -36.97 -4.45 -14.67
N GLU A 27 -37.22 -4.00 -15.91
CA GLU A 27 -36.92 -2.67 -16.36
C GLU A 27 -37.59 -1.64 -15.43
N ASN A 28 -36.81 -0.63 -15.00
CA ASN A 28 -37.41 0.62 -14.53
C ASN A 28 -36.60 1.79 -15.07
N ASP A 29 -37.16 2.36 -16.12
CA ASP A 29 -36.86 3.67 -16.70
C ASP A 29 -37.16 4.77 -15.65
N MET A 30 -36.16 5.59 -15.30
CA MET A 30 -36.38 6.93 -14.73
C MET A 30 -35.32 7.90 -15.19
N THR A 31 -35.74 8.69 -16.15
CA THR A 31 -35.17 9.94 -16.64
C THR A 31 -34.96 10.99 -15.54
N GLY A 32 -33.84 11.71 -15.61
CA GLY A 32 -33.75 13.12 -15.25
C GLY A 32 -33.14 13.44 -13.88
N GLY A 33 -31.85 13.67 -13.83
CA GLY A 33 -31.19 14.43 -12.78
C GLY A 33 -30.07 15.26 -13.41
N GLN A 34 -30.27 16.59 -13.46
CA GLN A 34 -29.27 17.55 -13.94
C GLN A 34 -28.09 17.61 -12.98
N GLU A 35 -26.92 17.25 -13.48
CA GLU A 35 -25.64 17.48 -12.79
C GLU A 35 -25.26 18.96 -12.90
N GLN A 36 -25.21 19.65 -11.76
CA GLN A 36 -24.53 20.92 -11.62
C GLN A 36 -23.02 20.70 -11.66
N GLN A 37 -22.40 21.12 -12.74
CA GLN A 37 -20.94 21.21 -12.88
C GLN A 37 -20.41 22.32 -11.95
N THR A 38 -19.74 21.95 -10.87
CA THR A 38 -18.80 22.84 -10.20
C THR A 38 -17.44 22.69 -10.88
N GLN A 39 -17.04 23.74 -11.61
CA GLN A 39 -15.69 23.86 -12.17
C GLN A 39 -14.70 24.14 -11.03
N GLY A 40 -14.02 23.10 -10.55
CA GLY A 40 -12.77 23.19 -9.86
C GLY A 40 -11.70 22.58 -10.75
N GLY A 41 -10.71 23.41 -11.17
CA GLY A 41 -9.64 22.97 -12.04
C GLY A 41 -8.66 22.05 -11.25
N GLY A 42 -8.93 20.78 -11.29
CA GLY A 42 -8.01 19.72 -10.92
C GLY A 42 -7.85 18.81 -12.12
N ASN A 43 -6.64 18.44 -12.46
CA ASN A 43 -6.34 17.41 -13.45
C ASN A 43 -7.00 16.11 -13.00
N THR A 44 -8.22 15.83 -13.44
CA THR A 44 -8.84 14.52 -13.27
C THR A 44 -8.15 13.54 -14.22
N VAL A 45 -7.14 12.86 -13.72
CA VAL A 45 -6.64 11.63 -14.35
C VAL A 45 -7.70 10.55 -14.12
N THR A 46 -8.64 10.42 -15.05
CA THR A 46 -9.60 9.32 -15.10
C THR A 46 -8.93 8.11 -15.76
N GLY A 47 -7.91 7.55 -15.11
CA GLY A 47 -7.38 6.26 -15.49
C GLY A 47 -8.20 5.18 -14.79
N ASP A 48 -8.77 4.25 -15.53
CA ASP A 48 -9.37 3.06 -14.94
C ASP A 48 -8.27 2.28 -14.21
N ILE A 49 -8.53 1.93 -12.93
CA ILE A 49 -7.64 1.06 -12.16
C ILE A 49 -7.56 -0.29 -12.88
N SER A 50 -6.37 -0.70 -13.27
CA SER A 50 -6.17 -1.97 -13.98
C SER A 50 -5.04 -2.78 -13.38
N PHE A 51 -5.26 -4.10 -13.25
CA PHE A 51 -4.26 -5.04 -12.78
C PHE A 51 -3.51 -5.67 -13.95
N ASN A 52 -2.18 -5.67 -13.86
CA ASN A 52 -1.31 -6.39 -14.77
C ASN A 52 -0.63 -7.55 -14.02
N PHE A 53 -1.09 -8.76 -14.28
CA PHE A 53 -0.56 -9.97 -13.63
C PHE A 53 0.77 -10.45 -14.21
N GLU A 54 1.18 -9.98 -15.39
CA GLU A 54 2.49 -10.28 -15.98
C GLU A 54 3.58 -9.46 -15.26
N THR A 55 3.37 -8.16 -15.12
CA THR A 55 4.27 -7.26 -14.37
C THR A 55 4.06 -7.32 -12.87
N LYS A 56 2.93 -7.91 -12.42
CA LYS A 56 2.49 -7.93 -11.02
C LYS A 56 2.31 -6.54 -10.44
N THR A 57 1.70 -5.65 -11.21
CA THR A 57 1.42 -4.27 -10.85
C THR A 57 -0.06 -3.93 -10.97
N VAL A 58 -0.46 -2.86 -10.32
CA VAL A 58 -1.74 -2.19 -10.50
C VAL A 58 -1.49 -0.75 -10.92
N LEU A 59 -2.19 -0.31 -11.95
CA LEU A 59 -2.20 1.09 -12.34
C LEU A 59 -3.15 1.86 -11.41
N LEU A 60 -2.60 2.81 -10.67
CA LEU A 60 -3.37 3.69 -9.78
C LEU A 60 -4.05 4.81 -10.58
N ASN A 61 -5.06 5.45 -10.00
CA ASN A 61 -5.74 6.60 -10.60
C ASN A 61 -4.82 7.82 -10.81
N SER A 62 -3.70 7.87 -10.11
CA SER A 62 -2.63 8.87 -10.30
C SER A 62 -1.79 8.63 -11.56
N GLY A 63 -1.95 7.49 -12.23
CA GLY A 63 -1.14 7.09 -13.38
C GLY A 63 0.16 6.36 -13.03
N TYR A 64 0.45 6.15 -11.75
CA TYR A 64 1.61 5.36 -11.31
C TYR A 64 1.28 3.88 -11.20
N GLU A 65 2.25 3.03 -11.53
CA GLU A 65 2.17 1.59 -11.30
C GLU A 65 2.69 1.25 -9.90
N MET A 66 1.89 0.49 -9.15
CA MET A 66 2.24 -0.01 -7.82
C MET A 66 2.36 -1.54 -7.86
N PRO A 67 3.41 -2.16 -7.31
CA PRO A 67 3.49 -3.61 -7.17
C PRO A 67 2.31 -4.16 -6.33
N ILE A 68 1.72 -5.30 -6.76
CA ILE A 68 0.54 -5.89 -6.10
C ILE A 68 0.88 -6.75 -4.89
N TYR A 69 2.15 -6.97 -4.59
CA TYR A 69 2.61 -7.65 -3.38
C TYR A 69 3.89 -7.01 -2.86
N GLY A 70 4.09 -7.11 -1.56
CA GLY A 70 5.21 -6.47 -0.89
C GLY A 70 5.57 -7.11 0.44
N ILE A 71 6.56 -6.53 1.12
CA ILE A 71 6.90 -6.86 2.50
C ILE A 71 6.38 -5.78 3.44
N GLY A 72 5.64 -6.18 4.49
CA GLY A 72 5.31 -5.32 5.61
C GLY A 72 6.37 -5.41 6.69
N THR A 73 6.77 -4.28 7.25
CA THR A 73 7.88 -4.19 8.21
C THR A 73 7.43 -4.05 9.67
N TYR A 74 6.14 -4.11 9.96
CA TYR A 74 5.65 -4.03 11.33
C TYR A 74 6.35 -5.05 12.24
N SER A 75 6.83 -4.60 13.41
CA SER A 75 7.60 -5.39 14.39
C SER A 75 8.99 -5.85 13.94
N LEU A 76 9.46 -5.48 12.75
CA LEU A 76 10.85 -5.66 12.36
C LEU A 76 11.67 -4.43 12.83
N THR A 77 12.79 -4.65 13.51
CA THR A 77 13.62 -3.57 14.06
C THR A 77 15.11 -3.82 13.79
N GLY A 78 15.88 -2.73 13.65
CA GLY A 78 17.32 -2.78 13.49
C GLY A 78 17.77 -3.73 12.38
N ASP A 79 18.81 -4.50 12.65
CA ASP A 79 19.41 -5.44 11.69
C ASP A 79 18.41 -6.45 11.13
N THR A 80 17.43 -6.91 11.94
CA THR A 80 16.38 -7.82 11.47
C THR A 80 15.51 -7.17 10.39
N CYS A 81 15.23 -5.87 10.50
CA CYS A 81 14.50 -5.14 9.47
C CYS A 81 15.33 -5.03 8.19
N VAL A 82 16.58 -4.60 8.31
CA VAL A 82 17.51 -4.49 7.18
C VAL A 82 17.64 -5.81 6.44
N GLU A 83 17.93 -6.90 7.16
CA GLU A 83 18.08 -8.24 6.58
C GLU A 83 16.79 -8.71 5.88
N SER A 84 15.63 -8.54 6.54
CA SER A 84 14.35 -9.00 5.99
C SER A 84 13.99 -8.26 4.70
N VAL A 85 14.17 -6.94 4.66
CA VAL A 85 13.92 -6.13 3.47
C VAL A 85 14.91 -6.49 2.36
N THR A 86 16.20 -6.63 2.69
CA THR A 86 17.24 -7.03 1.73
C THR A 86 16.92 -8.40 1.10
N VAL A 87 16.55 -9.39 1.93
CA VAL A 87 16.16 -10.71 1.41
C VAL A 87 14.91 -10.61 0.52
N ALA A 88 13.91 -9.81 0.91
CA ALA A 88 12.72 -9.62 0.09
C ALA A 88 13.06 -9.00 -1.28
N LEU A 89 13.86 -7.95 -1.31
CA LEU A 89 14.31 -7.28 -2.53
C LEU A 89 15.08 -8.25 -3.44
N ASN A 90 16.02 -9.02 -2.89
CA ASN A 90 16.81 -10.01 -3.62
C ASN A 90 15.97 -11.16 -4.20
N ASN A 91 14.76 -11.39 -3.65
CA ASN A 91 13.80 -12.38 -4.14
C ASN A 91 12.68 -11.79 -5.01
N GLY A 92 12.88 -10.57 -5.53
CA GLY A 92 11.98 -9.95 -6.51
C GLY A 92 10.79 -9.20 -5.92
N VAL A 93 10.71 -9.02 -4.59
CA VAL A 93 9.77 -8.08 -3.97
C VAL A 93 10.20 -6.66 -4.35
N ARG A 94 9.23 -5.81 -4.66
CA ARG A 94 9.48 -4.42 -5.07
C ARG A 94 8.68 -3.39 -4.27
N LEU A 95 7.79 -3.82 -3.37
CA LEU A 95 7.03 -2.95 -2.50
C LEU A 95 7.41 -3.20 -1.04
N ILE A 96 7.68 -2.12 -0.33
CA ILE A 96 8.01 -2.12 1.10
C ILE A 96 6.99 -1.23 1.81
N ASP A 97 6.28 -1.79 2.78
CA ASP A 97 5.31 -1.08 3.61
C ASP A 97 5.87 -0.87 5.02
N THR A 98 6.17 0.37 5.35
CA THR A 98 6.57 0.82 6.68
C THR A 98 5.63 1.90 7.22
N ALA A 99 5.92 2.46 8.40
CA ALA A 99 5.19 3.56 9.01
C ALA A 99 6.02 4.23 10.10
N TYR A 100 5.72 5.53 10.38
CA TYR A 100 6.26 6.25 11.53
C TYR A 100 6.19 5.46 12.84
N MET A 101 5.04 4.84 13.14
CA MET A 101 4.81 4.08 14.39
C MET A 101 5.58 2.77 14.49
N TYR A 102 6.20 2.29 13.39
CA TYR A 102 7.01 1.08 13.45
C TYR A 102 8.43 1.35 13.95
N HIS A 103 8.83 2.63 13.99
CA HIS A 103 10.15 3.09 14.44
C HIS A 103 11.33 2.39 13.73
N ASN A 104 11.15 2.09 12.45
CA ASN A 104 12.11 1.35 11.65
C ASN A 104 12.36 1.94 10.26
N GLU A 105 11.89 3.18 10.01
CA GLU A 105 12.09 3.86 8.73
C GLU A 105 13.58 3.98 8.37
N GLU A 106 14.45 4.23 9.33
CA GLU A 106 15.91 4.28 9.11
C GLU A 106 16.46 2.95 8.60
N SER A 107 16.01 1.82 9.19
CA SER A 107 16.42 0.47 8.77
C SER A 107 15.88 0.11 7.39
N VAL A 108 14.65 0.52 7.08
CA VAL A 108 14.08 0.36 5.73
C VAL A 108 14.91 1.15 4.71
N GLY A 109 15.18 2.42 5.00
CA GLY A 109 16.00 3.27 4.14
C GLY A 109 17.40 2.71 3.93
N GLU A 110 18.04 2.19 4.98
CA GLU A 110 19.33 1.52 4.88
C GLU A 110 19.29 0.32 3.91
N ALA A 111 18.29 -0.53 4.02
CA ALA A 111 18.14 -1.68 3.12
C ALA A 111 17.91 -1.25 1.65
N VAL A 112 17.14 -0.18 1.43
CA VAL A 112 16.89 0.38 0.09
C VAL A 112 18.17 0.95 -0.51
N ARG A 113 18.91 1.79 0.23
CA ARG A 113 20.16 2.42 -0.24
C ARG A 113 21.28 1.40 -0.50
N ASN A 114 21.33 0.33 0.27
CA ASN A 114 22.32 -0.74 0.12
C ASN A 114 21.93 -1.78 -0.95
N SER A 115 20.78 -1.64 -1.57
CA SER A 115 20.30 -2.53 -2.64
C SER A 115 21.01 -2.21 -3.95
N ASP A 116 21.31 -3.26 -4.74
CA ASP A 116 21.76 -3.14 -6.13
C ASP A 116 20.59 -2.83 -7.11
N ILE A 117 19.36 -2.72 -6.60
CA ILE A 117 18.15 -2.48 -7.38
C ILE A 117 17.99 -0.97 -7.58
N PRO A 118 17.76 -0.49 -8.84
CA PRO A 118 17.48 0.92 -9.08
C PRO A 118 16.34 1.43 -8.20
N ARG A 119 16.48 2.66 -7.64
CA ARG A 119 15.49 3.24 -6.71
C ARG A 119 14.09 3.32 -7.34
N GLU A 120 14.00 3.60 -8.62
CA GLU A 120 12.76 3.68 -9.40
C GLU A 120 12.03 2.34 -9.56
N GLU A 121 12.69 1.23 -9.27
CA GLU A 121 12.06 -0.08 -9.26
C GLU A 121 11.50 -0.47 -7.87
N ILE A 122 11.80 0.30 -6.82
CA ILE A 122 11.38 0.02 -5.45
C ILE A 122 10.27 0.98 -5.06
N PHE A 123 9.14 0.46 -4.61
CA PHE A 123 7.98 1.21 -4.16
C PHE A 123 7.93 1.23 -2.63
N VAL A 124 8.16 2.39 -2.03
CA VAL A 124 8.20 2.57 -0.56
C VAL A 124 6.95 3.27 -0.09
N ILE A 125 6.22 2.63 0.83
CA ILE A 125 5.06 3.19 1.51
C ILE A 125 5.44 3.50 2.96
N THR A 126 5.14 4.71 3.42
CA THR A 126 5.13 5.04 4.86
C THR A 126 3.83 5.72 5.26
N LYS A 127 3.65 6.01 6.55
CA LYS A 127 2.35 6.48 7.06
C LYS A 127 2.54 7.52 8.16
N LEU A 128 1.78 8.61 8.08
CA LEU A 128 1.61 9.56 9.17
C LEU A 128 0.70 8.97 10.26
N TYR A 129 1.07 9.18 11.51
CA TYR A 129 0.26 8.77 12.65
C TYR A 129 -0.53 9.97 13.23
N PRO A 130 -1.68 9.80 13.89
CA PRO A 130 -2.52 10.91 14.37
C PRO A 130 -1.82 11.97 15.22
N ASN A 131 -0.77 11.61 15.96
CA ASN A 131 0.01 12.59 16.74
C ASN A 131 0.89 13.51 15.90
N GLN A 132 0.94 13.33 14.57
CA GLN A 132 1.70 14.16 13.62
C GLN A 132 0.78 15.07 12.80
N PHE A 133 -0.54 14.94 12.90
CA PHE A 133 -1.50 15.66 12.06
C PHE A 133 -1.56 17.16 12.35
N ASP A 134 -1.07 17.63 13.50
CA ASP A 134 -0.95 19.04 13.82
C ASP A 134 0.22 19.73 13.08
N HIS A 135 1.17 18.96 12.57
CA HIS A 135 2.37 19.45 11.86
C HIS A 135 2.75 18.53 10.68
N PRO A 136 1.84 18.33 9.72
CA PRO A 136 1.99 17.29 8.70
C PRO A 136 3.17 17.52 7.75
N GLU A 137 3.47 18.77 7.35
CA GLU A 137 4.61 19.06 6.50
C GLU A 137 5.93 18.67 7.17
N ALA A 138 6.09 19.02 8.45
CA ALA A 138 7.29 18.64 9.21
C ALA A 138 7.39 17.12 9.39
N ALA A 139 6.27 16.41 9.49
CA ALA A 139 6.23 14.97 9.61
C ALA A 139 6.59 14.26 8.29
N ILE A 140 6.22 14.84 7.14
CA ILE A 140 6.64 14.36 5.81
C ILE A 140 8.16 14.49 5.66
N GLU A 141 8.72 15.66 6.00
CA GLU A 141 10.16 15.89 5.99
C GLU A 141 10.91 14.96 6.95
N GLU A 142 10.36 14.71 8.14
CA GLU A 142 10.93 13.76 9.11
C GLU A 142 10.98 12.33 8.52
N ALA A 143 9.92 11.89 7.86
CA ALA A 143 9.88 10.57 7.23
C ALA A 143 10.93 10.45 6.11
N LEU A 144 11.05 11.47 5.25
CA LEU A 144 12.08 11.52 4.21
C LEU A 144 13.49 11.49 4.82
N ALA A 145 13.73 12.26 5.87
CA ALA A 145 15.02 12.31 6.55
C ALA A 145 15.39 10.98 7.22
N LYS A 146 14.43 10.27 7.80
CA LYS A 146 14.65 8.95 8.42
C LYS A 146 14.91 7.86 7.38
N LEU A 147 14.10 7.82 6.33
CA LEU A 147 14.30 6.91 5.21
C LEU A 147 15.60 7.22 4.47
N ASP A 148 16.01 8.49 4.43
CA ASP A 148 17.20 8.97 3.71
C ASP A 148 17.23 8.46 2.25
N ILE A 149 16.09 8.59 1.57
CA ILE A 149 15.87 8.26 0.17
C ILE A 149 15.35 9.49 -0.58
N ASP A 150 15.53 9.53 -1.91
CA ASP A 150 15.21 10.71 -2.71
C ASP A 150 13.72 11.10 -2.68
N TYR A 151 12.84 10.11 -2.59
CA TYR A 151 11.39 10.31 -2.55
C TYR A 151 10.68 9.13 -1.90
N ILE A 152 9.44 9.35 -1.47
CA ILE A 152 8.49 8.32 -0.99
C ILE A 152 7.46 8.10 -2.08
N ASP A 153 7.20 6.84 -2.46
CA ASP A 153 6.27 6.51 -3.55
C ASP A 153 4.81 6.67 -3.14
N MET A 154 4.50 6.37 -1.88
CA MET A 154 3.16 6.56 -1.33
C MET A 154 3.22 6.89 0.15
N MET A 155 2.38 7.83 0.57
CA MET A 155 2.16 8.12 1.99
C MET A 155 0.68 7.95 2.33
N LEU A 156 0.40 7.40 3.51
CA LEU A 156 -0.94 7.15 4.00
C LEU A 156 -1.17 7.84 5.35
N LEU A 157 -2.42 8.15 5.66
CA LEU A 157 -2.83 8.36 7.04
C LEU A 157 -3.03 7.00 7.71
N HIS A 158 -2.27 6.73 8.77
CA HIS A 158 -2.24 5.40 9.40
C HIS A 158 -3.57 5.05 10.07
N HIS A 159 -4.19 6.03 10.70
CA HIS A 159 -5.50 5.93 11.34
C HIS A 159 -6.24 7.26 11.18
N PRO A 160 -7.59 7.27 11.23
CA PRO A 160 -8.32 8.52 11.33
C PRO A 160 -8.00 9.22 12.66
N GLY A 161 -8.03 10.55 12.66
CA GLY A 161 -7.75 11.35 13.85
C GLY A 161 -8.14 12.81 13.67
N THR A 162 -8.04 13.59 14.73
CA THR A 162 -8.24 15.04 14.63
C THR A 162 -7.16 15.63 13.74
N GLY A 163 -7.54 16.43 12.74
CA GLY A 163 -6.61 17.03 11.77
C GLY A 163 -6.26 16.14 10.58
N ASP A 164 -6.95 15.02 10.39
CA ASP A 164 -6.68 14.09 9.28
C ASP A 164 -6.94 14.72 7.91
N VAL A 165 -7.93 15.60 7.78
CA VAL A 165 -8.21 16.32 6.53
C VAL A 165 -7.06 17.28 6.20
N GLU A 166 -6.60 18.08 7.17
CA GLU A 166 -5.49 19.01 7.01
C GLU A 166 -4.19 18.27 6.69
N ALA A 167 -3.95 17.12 7.36
CA ALA A 167 -2.81 16.27 7.09
C ALA A 167 -2.86 15.68 5.67
N TYR A 168 -4.04 15.24 5.20
CA TYR A 168 -4.23 14.77 3.84
C TYR A 168 -3.96 15.87 2.80
N LEU A 169 -4.46 17.08 3.02
CA LEU A 169 -4.22 18.22 2.13
C LEU A 169 -2.73 18.60 2.07
N ALA A 170 -1.99 18.47 3.17
CA ALA A 170 -0.54 18.67 3.17
C ALA A 170 0.18 17.58 2.34
N MET A 171 -0.28 16.33 2.40
CA MET A 171 0.26 15.25 1.55
C MET A 171 -0.03 15.51 0.07
N GLU A 172 -1.25 15.96 -0.30
CA GLU A 172 -1.56 16.35 -1.69
C GLU A 172 -0.67 17.48 -2.20
N LYS A 173 -0.37 18.46 -1.33
CA LYS A 173 0.53 19.57 -1.66
C LYS A 173 1.96 19.06 -1.90
N ALA A 174 2.48 18.18 -1.04
CA ALA A 174 3.81 17.60 -1.17
C ALA A 174 4.00 16.80 -2.48
N VAL A 175 2.92 16.18 -3.01
CA VAL A 175 2.96 15.50 -4.33
C VAL A 175 3.14 16.50 -5.49
N ALA A 176 2.73 17.76 -5.31
CA ALA A 176 2.77 18.79 -6.36
C ALA A 176 4.09 19.59 -6.37
N GLU A 177 4.92 19.48 -5.35
CA GLU A 177 6.21 20.15 -5.19
C GLU A 177 7.38 19.28 -5.64
#